data_6c69a86442d786902f1b39038997afb1
#
_entry.id   6c69a86442d786902f1b39038997afb1
#
_cell.length_a   1.000
_cell.length_b   1.000
_cell.length_c   1.000
_cell.angle_alpha   90.00
_cell.angle_beta   90.00
_cell.angle_gamma   90.00
#
_symmetry.space_group_name_H-M   'P 1'
#
loop_
_entity.id
_entity.type
_entity.pdbx_description
1 polymer ?
#
loop_
_entity_poly.entity_id
_entity_poly.type
_entity_poly.pdbx_seq_one_letter_code
_entity_poly.pdbx_strand_id
1 'polypeptide(L)'
;HYLGKLEDGTKFDSSYERGEPLIFQIGIRQVIEGWEKGLLGMKIGGKRTLIIPPELAYGAKGAGDLIPPNSTLIFDIEIIDIQEPGYNLIISKDINKLKKENYKFIDIRTKKERNNTGIIPGSLEITAFDIYGNFVPEFMKTFRDLVKLDDNTVFISNEGEIASILANGFVEQLKATNMYALKGGIQQLIKENYKLEKK
;
A
#
# COMPACT_ATOMS: atom_id res chain seq x y z
N HIS A 1 17.97 -2.97 -8.18
CA HIS A 1 18.10 -3.87 -9.34
C HIS A 1 17.87 -5.33 -8.93
N TYR A 2 17.50 -6.17 -9.89
CA TYR A 2 17.33 -7.59 -9.66
C TYR A 2 17.48 -8.44 -10.93
N LEU A 3 17.77 -9.73 -10.71
CA LEU A 3 17.70 -10.80 -11.69
C LEU A 3 16.78 -11.89 -11.13
N GLY A 4 15.70 -12.22 -11.84
CA GLY A 4 14.76 -13.29 -11.50
C GLY A 4 14.97 -14.52 -12.38
N LYS A 5 15.06 -15.70 -11.75
CA LYS A 5 15.26 -17.00 -12.41
C LYS A 5 14.45 -18.10 -11.74
N LEU A 6 14.12 -19.14 -12.49
CA LEU A 6 13.56 -20.38 -11.99
C LEU A 6 14.67 -21.25 -11.35
N GLU A 7 14.31 -22.35 -10.68
CA GLU A 7 15.27 -23.28 -10.07
C GLU A 7 16.21 -23.95 -11.08
N ASP A 8 15.77 -24.14 -12.33
CA ASP A 8 16.58 -24.68 -13.42
C ASP A 8 17.54 -23.64 -14.01
N GLY A 9 17.54 -22.41 -13.50
CA GLY A 9 18.36 -21.30 -13.97
C GLY A 9 17.75 -20.50 -15.11
N THR A 10 16.57 -20.87 -15.61
CA THR A 10 15.86 -20.12 -16.66
C THR A 10 15.52 -18.71 -16.14
N LYS A 11 16.09 -17.69 -16.79
CA LYS A 11 15.82 -16.30 -16.48
C LYS A 11 14.44 -15.90 -17.03
N PHE A 12 13.61 -15.28 -16.17
CA PHE A 12 12.30 -14.79 -16.56
C PHE A 12 12.20 -13.26 -16.53
N ASP A 13 13.02 -12.57 -15.73
CA ASP A 13 13.00 -11.10 -15.66
C ASP A 13 14.33 -10.54 -15.14
N SER A 14 14.68 -9.31 -15.58
CA SER A 14 15.88 -8.61 -15.14
C SER A 14 15.73 -7.10 -15.30
N SER A 15 15.90 -6.36 -14.22
CA SER A 15 15.96 -4.89 -14.26
C SER A 15 17.27 -4.38 -14.88
N TYR A 16 18.33 -5.17 -14.85
CA TYR A 16 19.60 -4.82 -15.52
C TYR A 16 19.44 -4.76 -17.04
N GLU A 17 18.62 -5.64 -17.63
CA GLU A 17 18.38 -5.66 -19.08
C GLU A 17 17.48 -4.52 -19.53
N ARG A 18 16.60 -4.03 -18.63
CA ARG A 18 15.80 -2.82 -18.90
C ARG A 18 16.62 -1.53 -18.74
N GLY A 19 17.79 -1.59 -18.12
CA GLY A 19 18.66 -0.44 -17.88
C GLY A 19 18.23 0.46 -16.72
N GLU A 20 17.16 0.13 -15.99
CA GLU A 20 16.62 0.91 -14.89
C GLU A 20 16.21 0.04 -13.70
N PRO A 21 16.37 0.51 -12.45
CA PRO A 21 15.91 -0.22 -11.27
C PRO A 21 14.39 -0.25 -11.20
N LEU A 22 13.84 -1.29 -10.58
CA LEU A 22 12.43 -1.31 -10.20
C LEU A 22 12.23 -0.43 -8.97
N ILE A 23 11.29 0.52 -9.05
CA ILE A 23 10.88 1.38 -7.95
C ILE A 23 9.54 0.88 -7.42
N PHE A 24 9.45 0.62 -6.13
CA PHE A 24 8.22 0.18 -5.47
C PHE A 24 8.26 0.52 -3.98
N GLN A 25 7.09 0.52 -3.35
CA GLN A 25 6.96 0.74 -1.91
C GLN A 25 6.72 -0.58 -1.19
N ILE A 26 7.51 -0.86 -0.15
CA ILE A 26 7.32 -2.01 0.74
C ILE A 26 6.11 -1.78 1.67
N GLY A 27 5.38 -2.84 1.97
CA GLY A 27 4.26 -2.84 2.92
C GLY A 27 2.91 -2.51 2.32
N ILE A 28 2.81 -2.33 0.99
CA ILE A 28 1.57 -2.01 0.28
C ILE A 28 1.24 -2.99 -0.84
N ARG A 29 1.84 -4.18 -0.83
CA ARG A 29 1.59 -5.29 -1.76
C ARG A 29 1.77 -4.93 -3.25
N GLN A 30 2.72 -4.04 -3.56
CA GLN A 30 3.11 -3.74 -4.94
C GLN A 30 3.97 -4.84 -5.57
N VAL A 31 4.55 -5.68 -4.73
CA VAL A 31 5.40 -6.81 -5.13
C VAL A 31 4.89 -8.09 -4.47
N ILE A 32 5.38 -9.24 -4.91
CA ILE A 32 5.02 -10.54 -4.33
C ILE A 32 5.38 -10.60 -2.83
N GLU A 33 4.64 -11.40 -2.07
CA GLU A 33 4.78 -11.49 -0.62
C GLU A 33 6.19 -11.90 -0.18
N GLY A 34 6.87 -12.72 -0.97
CA GLY A 34 8.26 -13.09 -0.75
C GLY A 34 9.22 -11.89 -0.77
N TRP A 35 8.96 -10.87 -1.60
CA TRP A 35 9.72 -9.63 -1.60
C TRP A 35 9.35 -8.75 -0.41
N GLU A 36 8.05 -8.60 -0.10
CA GLU A 36 7.57 -7.81 1.04
C GLU A 36 8.24 -8.25 2.35
N LYS A 37 8.44 -9.56 2.53
CA LYS A 37 9.10 -10.13 3.70
C LYS A 37 10.62 -10.17 3.56
N GLY A 38 11.11 -10.57 2.39
CA GLY A 38 12.51 -10.86 2.16
C GLY A 38 13.43 -9.65 2.08
N LEU A 39 12.89 -8.46 1.76
CA LEU A 39 13.68 -7.24 1.63
C LEU A 39 13.79 -6.45 2.94
N LEU A 40 13.02 -6.80 3.96
CA LEU A 40 13.08 -6.11 5.24
C LEU A 40 14.50 -6.13 5.84
N GLY A 41 14.92 -4.97 6.34
CA GLY A 41 16.23 -4.78 6.96
C GLY A 41 17.41 -4.71 5.97
N MET A 42 17.18 -4.74 4.66
CA MET A 42 18.24 -4.45 3.69
C MET A 42 18.59 -2.95 3.74
N LYS A 43 19.83 -2.65 3.36
CA LYS A 43 20.37 -1.28 3.29
C LYS A 43 20.78 -0.96 1.85
N ILE A 44 20.94 0.32 1.56
CA ILE A 44 21.49 0.79 0.27
C ILE A 44 22.82 0.10 -0.01
N GLY A 45 23.00 -0.40 -1.25
CA GLY A 45 24.14 -1.18 -1.69
C GLY A 45 24.14 -2.65 -1.24
N GLY A 46 23.17 -3.04 -0.39
CA GLY A 46 23.02 -4.42 0.06
C GLY A 46 22.57 -5.34 -1.06
N LYS A 47 23.12 -6.57 -1.07
CA LYS A 47 22.76 -7.64 -2.00
C LYS A 47 22.18 -8.82 -1.24
N ARG A 48 21.14 -9.44 -1.78
CA ARG A 48 20.48 -10.60 -1.19
C ARG A 48 19.91 -11.50 -2.27
N THR A 49 20.09 -12.80 -2.10
CA THR A 49 19.36 -13.80 -2.89
C THR A 49 18.14 -14.24 -2.09
N LEU A 50 16.95 -14.12 -2.70
CA LEU A 50 15.70 -14.63 -2.16
C LEU A 50 15.31 -15.89 -2.91
N ILE A 51 15.05 -16.99 -2.19
CA ILE A 51 14.43 -18.20 -2.71
C ILE A 51 12.99 -18.18 -2.21
N ILE A 52 12.05 -17.99 -3.12
CA ILE A 52 10.65 -17.71 -2.80
C ILE A 52 9.79 -18.88 -3.26
N PRO A 53 9.17 -19.61 -2.33
CA PRO A 53 8.28 -20.70 -2.69
C PRO A 53 6.99 -20.16 -3.35
N PRO A 54 6.28 -20.99 -4.13
CA PRO A 54 5.15 -20.57 -4.95
C PRO A 54 4.03 -19.85 -4.15
N GLU A 55 3.77 -20.25 -2.91
CA GLU A 55 2.75 -19.62 -2.05
C GLU A 55 3.04 -18.18 -1.65
N LEU A 56 4.29 -17.75 -1.72
CA LEU A 56 4.72 -16.36 -1.50
C LEU A 56 5.02 -15.62 -2.82
N ALA A 57 4.70 -16.24 -3.95
CA ALA A 57 4.89 -15.73 -5.30
C ALA A 57 3.59 -15.82 -6.11
N TYR A 58 3.57 -16.58 -7.19
CA TYR A 58 2.43 -16.66 -8.11
C TYR A 58 1.57 -17.93 -7.97
N GLY A 59 1.92 -18.81 -7.03
CA GLY A 59 1.13 -19.98 -6.67
C GLY A 59 0.84 -20.94 -7.81
N ALA A 60 -0.36 -21.56 -7.75
CA ALA A 60 -0.81 -22.52 -8.75
C ALA A 60 -1.18 -21.89 -10.11
N LYS A 61 -1.19 -20.57 -10.23
CA LYS A 61 -1.49 -19.89 -11.50
C LYS A 61 -0.23 -19.65 -12.36
N GLY A 62 0.94 -19.50 -11.73
CA GLY A 62 2.13 -18.99 -12.42
C GLY A 62 1.94 -17.53 -12.87
N ALA A 63 2.82 -17.04 -13.75
CA ALA A 63 2.71 -15.69 -14.31
C ALA A 63 3.23 -15.64 -15.76
N GLY A 64 2.38 -15.14 -16.66
CA GLY A 64 2.68 -15.08 -18.09
C GLY A 64 3.09 -16.44 -18.68
N ASP A 65 3.92 -16.41 -19.72
CA ASP A 65 4.43 -17.62 -20.37
C ASP A 65 5.74 -18.13 -19.78
N LEU A 66 6.36 -17.35 -18.89
CA LEU A 66 7.73 -17.60 -18.40
C LEU A 66 7.76 -18.22 -16.99
N ILE A 67 6.72 -18.08 -16.20
CA ILE A 67 6.66 -18.61 -14.83
C ILE A 67 5.57 -19.68 -14.76
N PRO A 68 5.94 -20.98 -14.83
CA PRO A 68 4.96 -22.06 -14.71
C PRO A 68 4.22 -22.07 -13.38
N PRO A 69 3.06 -22.75 -13.30
CA PRO A 69 2.38 -23.04 -12.04
C PRO A 69 3.32 -23.71 -11.01
N ASN A 70 3.15 -23.30 -9.74
CA ASN A 70 3.89 -23.85 -8.59
C ASN A 70 5.42 -23.71 -8.70
N SER A 71 5.92 -22.67 -9.35
CA SER A 71 7.35 -22.42 -9.47
C SER A 71 7.91 -21.76 -8.21
N THR A 72 9.03 -22.28 -7.72
CA THR A 72 9.93 -21.56 -6.81
C THR A 72 10.70 -20.53 -7.62
N LEU A 73 10.79 -19.30 -7.12
CA LEU A 73 11.49 -18.20 -7.78
C LEU A 73 12.76 -17.84 -7.02
N ILE A 74 13.84 -17.60 -7.75
CA ILE A 74 15.12 -17.15 -7.20
C ILE A 74 15.38 -15.74 -7.70
N PHE A 75 15.55 -14.80 -6.78
CA PHE A 75 15.88 -13.41 -7.11
C PHE A 75 17.21 -13.01 -6.48
N ASP A 76 18.15 -12.61 -7.31
CA ASP A 76 19.34 -11.90 -6.88
C ASP A 76 19.04 -10.40 -6.92
N ILE A 77 19.05 -9.75 -5.75
CA ILE A 77 18.55 -8.36 -5.58
C ILE A 77 19.67 -7.48 -5.05
N GLU A 78 19.75 -6.27 -5.57
CA GLU A 78 20.62 -5.18 -5.09
C GLU A 78 19.77 -3.93 -4.84
N ILE A 79 19.85 -3.38 -3.61
CA ILE A 79 19.18 -2.14 -3.24
C ILE A 79 20.02 -0.95 -3.68
N ILE A 80 19.50 -0.16 -4.61
CA ILE A 80 20.19 1.02 -5.15
C ILE A 80 19.91 2.27 -4.30
N ASP A 81 18.65 2.44 -3.86
CA ASP A 81 18.24 3.57 -3.06
C ASP A 81 17.06 3.19 -2.15
N ILE A 82 16.89 3.91 -1.05
CA ILE A 82 15.75 3.79 -0.12
C ILE A 82 15.28 5.20 0.18
N GLN A 83 14.03 5.50 -0.19
CA GLN A 83 13.41 6.77 0.07
C GLN A 83 12.28 6.60 1.07
N GLU A 84 12.17 7.52 2.02
CA GLU A 84 10.99 7.60 2.88
C GLU A 84 9.79 8.09 2.06
N PRO A 85 8.60 7.52 2.26
CA PRO A 85 7.41 8.01 1.59
C PRO A 85 7.13 9.45 2.04
N GLY A 86 6.65 10.27 1.12
CA GLY A 86 6.33 11.67 1.40
C GLY A 86 5.10 11.88 2.31
N TYR A 87 4.37 10.82 2.65
CA TYR A 87 3.24 10.84 3.58
C TYR A 87 3.64 10.22 4.93
N ASN A 88 2.83 10.47 5.96
CA ASN A 88 3.06 9.93 7.29
C ASN A 88 2.07 8.81 7.65
N LEU A 89 2.51 7.81 8.40
CA LEU A 89 1.65 6.79 8.97
C LEU A 89 1.20 7.20 10.37
N ILE A 90 -0.11 7.09 10.64
CA ILE A 90 -0.66 7.21 11.98
C ILE A 90 -1.08 5.83 12.51
N ILE A 91 -1.11 5.67 13.81
CA ILE A 91 -1.59 4.46 14.48
C ILE A 91 -2.84 4.77 15.29
N SER A 92 -3.57 3.72 15.66
CA SER A 92 -4.87 3.81 16.33
C SER A 92 -4.88 4.71 17.58
N LYS A 93 -3.83 4.65 18.40
CA LYS A 93 -3.72 5.45 19.63
C LYS A 93 -3.70 6.96 19.40
N ASP A 94 -3.30 7.40 18.20
CA ASP A 94 -3.15 8.82 17.88
C ASP A 94 -4.48 9.43 17.38
N ILE A 95 -5.46 8.62 16.97
CA ILE A 95 -6.72 9.07 16.34
C ILE A 95 -7.42 10.13 17.21
N ASN A 96 -7.61 9.86 18.49
CA ASN A 96 -8.36 10.76 19.38
C ASN A 96 -7.63 12.10 19.60
N LYS A 97 -6.30 12.09 19.61
CA LYS A 97 -5.48 13.30 19.69
C LYS A 97 -5.62 14.09 18.40
N LEU A 98 -5.40 13.46 17.24
CA LEU A 98 -5.42 14.09 15.93
C LEU A 98 -6.81 14.68 15.58
N LYS A 99 -7.89 14.03 16.02
CA LYS A 99 -9.25 14.59 15.90
C LYS A 99 -9.39 15.92 16.64
N LYS A 100 -8.81 16.06 17.82
CA LYS A 100 -8.82 17.33 18.58
C LYS A 100 -7.95 18.40 17.93
N GLU A 101 -6.96 18.01 17.15
CA GLU A 101 -6.07 18.87 16.37
C GLU A 101 -6.61 19.18 14.97
N ASN A 102 -7.92 18.94 14.71
CA ASN A 102 -8.63 19.21 13.47
C ASN A 102 -8.12 18.45 12.24
N TYR A 103 -7.49 17.27 12.42
CA TYR A 103 -7.20 16.38 11.30
C TYR A 103 -8.50 15.89 10.65
N LYS A 104 -8.53 15.87 9.33
CA LYS A 104 -9.65 15.33 8.55
C LYS A 104 -9.43 13.86 8.29
N PHE A 105 -10.31 13.03 8.81
CA PHE A 105 -10.31 11.59 8.59
C PHE A 105 -11.23 11.27 7.42
N ILE A 106 -10.69 10.63 6.38
CA ILE A 106 -11.43 10.30 5.16
C ILE A 106 -11.45 8.79 4.97
N ASP A 107 -12.63 8.22 5.12
CA ASP A 107 -12.86 6.80 4.85
C ASP A 107 -13.08 6.60 3.35
N ILE A 108 -12.06 6.07 2.67
CA ILE A 108 -12.03 5.91 1.22
C ILE A 108 -12.64 4.60 0.73
N ARG A 109 -13.12 3.76 1.65
CA ARG A 109 -13.74 2.47 1.34
C ARG A 109 -15.08 2.62 0.63
N THR A 110 -15.55 1.53 0.04
CA THR A 110 -16.90 1.46 -0.51
C THR A 110 -17.97 1.60 0.59
N LYS A 111 -19.16 2.08 0.22
CA LYS A 111 -20.31 2.17 1.14
C LYS A 111 -20.64 0.82 1.79
N LYS A 112 -20.53 -0.28 1.04
CA LYS A 112 -20.77 -1.65 1.54
C LYS A 112 -19.80 -2.02 2.66
N GLU A 113 -18.52 -1.72 2.50
CA GLU A 113 -17.50 -2.00 3.50
C GLU A 113 -17.71 -1.18 4.78
N ARG A 114 -18.03 0.10 4.64
CA ARG A 114 -18.35 0.97 5.79
C ARG A 114 -19.57 0.48 6.56
N ASN A 115 -20.65 0.09 5.86
CA ASN A 115 -21.85 -0.46 6.50
C ASN A 115 -21.56 -1.77 7.26
N ASN A 116 -20.68 -2.61 6.74
CA ASN A 116 -20.36 -3.90 7.37
C ASN A 116 -19.55 -3.77 8.66
N THR A 117 -18.61 -2.83 8.71
CA THR A 117 -17.66 -2.73 9.83
C THR A 117 -17.84 -1.51 10.70
N GLY A 118 -18.57 -0.50 10.23
CA GLY A 118 -18.61 0.84 10.81
C GLY A 118 -17.48 1.74 10.34
N ILE A 119 -17.47 2.97 10.84
CA ILE A 119 -16.50 4.03 10.50
C ILE A 119 -15.88 4.62 11.77
N ILE A 120 -14.77 5.31 11.65
CA ILE A 120 -14.27 6.17 12.72
C ILE A 120 -15.27 7.33 12.91
N PRO A 121 -15.81 7.56 14.11
CA PRO A 121 -16.79 8.62 14.34
C PRO A 121 -16.31 9.98 13.81
N GLY A 122 -17.14 10.64 12.99
CA GLY A 122 -16.84 11.94 12.40
C GLY A 122 -15.90 11.92 11.19
N SER A 123 -15.56 10.75 10.62
CA SER A 123 -14.85 10.68 9.35
C SER A 123 -15.75 11.07 8.18
N LEU A 124 -15.15 11.71 7.17
CA LEU A 124 -15.78 11.96 5.87
C LEU A 124 -15.78 10.65 5.06
N GLU A 125 -16.87 10.38 4.36
CA GLU A 125 -17.08 9.17 3.59
C GLU A 125 -16.95 9.49 2.10
N ILE A 126 -15.79 9.23 1.51
CA ILE A 126 -15.53 9.52 0.09
C ILE A 126 -14.89 8.28 -0.53
N THR A 127 -15.67 7.48 -1.24
CA THR A 127 -15.16 6.26 -1.89
C THR A 127 -14.15 6.63 -2.98
N ALA A 128 -12.91 6.17 -2.83
CA ALA A 128 -11.84 6.43 -3.81
C ALA A 128 -11.69 5.32 -4.86
N PHE A 129 -12.03 4.09 -4.51
CA PHE A 129 -11.91 2.93 -5.40
C PHE A 129 -13.18 2.08 -5.33
N ASP A 130 -13.58 1.53 -6.47
CA ASP A 130 -14.70 0.60 -6.56
C ASP A 130 -14.30 -0.81 -6.07
N ILE A 131 -15.25 -1.75 -6.12
CA ILE A 131 -15.03 -3.15 -5.71
C ILE A 131 -14.02 -3.92 -6.60
N TYR A 132 -13.68 -3.39 -7.75
CA TYR A 132 -12.70 -3.95 -8.68
C TYR A 132 -11.34 -3.28 -8.56
N GLY A 133 -11.20 -2.27 -7.68
CA GLY A 133 -9.97 -1.50 -7.51
C GLY A 133 -9.80 -0.36 -8.50
N ASN A 134 -10.82 -0.02 -9.31
CA ASN A 134 -10.75 1.12 -10.21
C ASN A 134 -10.95 2.42 -9.44
N PHE A 135 -10.18 3.45 -9.79
CA PHE A 135 -10.35 4.77 -9.20
C PHE A 135 -11.70 5.39 -9.59
N VAL A 136 -12.43 5.89 -8.60
CA VAL A 136 -13.75 6.53 -8.79
C VAL A 136 -13.53 7.97 -9.26
N PRO A 137 -13.96 8.35 -10.48
CA PRO A 137 -13.69 9.69 -11.03
C PRO A 137 -14.22 10.84 -10.17
N GLU A 138 -15.34 10.64 -9.51
CA GLU A 138 -16.00 11.63 -8.65
C GLU A 138 -15.24 11.91 -7.35
N PHE A 139 -14.32 11.01 -6.96
CA PHE A 139 -13.55 11.16 -5.73
C PHE A 139 -12.83 12.51 -5.65
N MET A 140 -12.08 12.88 -6.68
CA MET A 140 -11.31 14.13 -6.67
C MET A 140 -12.17 15.38 -6.59
N LYS A 141 -13.36 15.36 -7.19
CA LYS A 141 -14.31 16.47 -7.09
C LYS A 141 -14.82 16.58 -5.66
N THR A 142 -15.37 15.50 -5.11
CA THR A 142 -15.91 15.47 -3.74
C THR A 142 -14.83 15.81 -2.71
N PHE A 143 -13.60 15.30 -2.91
CA PHE A 143 -12.47 15.61 -2.04
C PHE A 143 -12.20 17.12 -2.01
N ARG A 144 -12.08 17.78 -3.17
CA ARG A 144 -11.79 19.23 -3.26
C ARG A 144 -12.91 20.10 -2.69
N ASP A 145 -14.16 19.64 -2.73
CA ASP A 145 -15.30 20.34 -2.15
C ASP A 145 -15.27 20.33 -0.61
N LEU A 146 -14.65 19.31 0.00
CA LEU A 146 -14.67 19.08 1.45
C LEU A 146 -13.32 19.30 2.14
N VAL A 147 -12.21 19.19 1.39
CA VAL A 147 -10.84 19.14 1.92
C VAL A 147 -9.92 20.03 1.08
N LYS A 148 -9.14 20.87 1.75
CA LYS A 148 -8.07 21.62 1.10
C LYS A 148 -6.78 20.79 1.08
N LEU A 149 -5.88 21.05 0.12
CA LEU A 149 -4.60 20.33 0.01
C LEU A 149 -3.64 20.59 1.17
N ASP A 150 -3.83 21.68 1.91
CA ASP A 150 -3.07 22.04 3.11
C ASP A 150 -3.70 21.56 4.42
N ASP A 151 -4.90 20.97 4.37
CA ASP A 151 -5.51 20.32 5.54
C ASP A 151 -4.71 19.06 5.92
N ASN A 152 -4.52 18.83 7.22
CA ASN A 152 -4.01 17.56 7.72
C ASN A 152 -5.01 16.44 7.44
N THR A 153 -4.72 15.59 6.46
CA THR A 153 -5.67 14.60 5.93
C THR A 153 -5.20 13.18 6.18
N VAL A 154 -6.03 12.39 6.85
CA VAL A 154 -5.79 10.97 7.13
C VAL A 154 -6.69 10.11 6.27
N PHE A 155 -6.13 9.36 5.34
CA PHE A 155 -6.87 8.37 4.57
C PHE A 155 -7.02 7.06 5.33
N ILE A 156 -8.20 6.44 5.21
CA ILE A 156 -8.58 5.20 5.88
C ILE A 156 -9.06 4.20 4.85
N SER A 157 -8.40 3.04 4.78
CA SER A 157 -8.85 1.87 4.00
C SER A 157 -9.04 0.66 4.91
N ASN A 158 -9.35 -0.51 4.36
CA ASN A 158 -9.54 -1.72 5.17
C ASN A 158 -8.28 -2.14 5.90
N GLU A 159 -7.16 -2.28 5.20
CA GLU A 159 -5.88 -2.81 5.71
C GLU A 159 -4.75 -1.77 5.72
N GLY A 160 -5.02 -0.56 5.23
CA GLY A 160 -4.08 0.57 5.24
C GLY A 160 -3.29 0.75 3.93
N GLU A 161 -3.12 -0.30 3.11
CA GLU A 161 -2.31 -0.24 1.88
C GLU A 161 -2.87 0.76 0.86
N ILE A 162 -4.15 0.66 0.52
CA ILE A 162 -4.81 1.55 -0.44
C ILE A 162 -4.79 3.00 0.04
N ALA A 163 -4.94 3.23 1.35
CA ALA A 163 -4.82 4.55 1.95
C ALA A 163 -3.40 5.11 1.77
N SER A 164 -2.37 4.28 1.93
CA SER A 164 -0.97 4.65 1.73
C SER A 164 -0.66 4.98 0.28
N ILE A 165 -1.16 4.19 -0.67
CA ILE A 165 -1.02 4.46 -2.11
C ILE A 165 -1.65 5.80 -2.47
N LEU A 166 -2.86 6.07 -1.97
CA LEU A 166 -3.55 7.33 -2.23
C LEU A 166 -2.81 8.52 -1.61
N ALA A 167 -2.36 8.41 -0.35
CA ALA A 167 -1.58 9.45 0.32
C ALA A 167 -0.30 9.78 -0.46
N ASN A 168 0.43 8.75 -0.90
CA ASN A 168 1.63 8.93 -1.72
C ASN A 168 1.33 9.63 -3.06
N GLY A 169 0.24 9.23 -3.73
CA GLY A 169 -0.20 9.90 -4.97
C GLY A 169 -0.48 11.39 -4.79
N PHE A 170 -1.09 11.78 -3.66
CA PHE A 170 -1.31 13.20 -3.34
C PHE A 170 0.02 13.95 -3.12
N VAL A 171 0.98 13.34 -2.45
CA VAL A 171 2.29 13.96 -2.23
C VAL A 171 3.07 14.09 -3.54
N GLU A 172 3.17 13.04 -4.33
CA GLU A 172 3.99 13.02 -5.54
C GLU A 172 3.39 13.86 -6.67
N GLN A 173 2.09 13.71 -6.92
CA GLN A 173 1.43 14.33 -8.08
C GLN A 173 0.88 15.72 -7.78
N LEU A 174 0.35 15.95 -6.58
CA LEU A 174 -0.28 17.22 -6.20
C LEU A 174 0.59 18.07 -5.27
N LYS A 175 1.77 17.57 -4.89
CA LYS A 175 2.72 18.22 -3.95
C LYS A 175 2.10 18.57 -2.60
N ALA A 176 1.10 17.77 -2.18
CA ALA A 176 0.49 17.92 -0.86
C ALA A 176 1.49 17.51 0.24
N THR A 177 1.53 18.24 1.34
CA THR A 177 2.53 18.02 2.41
C THR A 177 1.97 17.34 3.65
N ASN A 178 0.66 17.41 3.87
CA ASN A 178 0.00 16.99 5.11
C ASN A 178 -0.89 15.76 4.89
N MET A 179 -0.36 14.76 4.21
CA MET A 179 -1.07 13.52 3.92
C MET A 179 -0.62 12.41 4.85
N TYR A 180 -1.59 11.68 5.36
CA TYR A 180 -1.40 10.60 6.32
C TYR A 180 -2.21 9.39 5.88
N ALA A 181 -1.77 8.19 6.28
CA ALA A 181 -2.54 6.97 6.15
C ALA A 181 -2.65 6.24 7.50
N LEU A 182 -3.81 5.66 7.78
CA LEU A 182 -4.01 4.85 8.98
C LEU A 182 -3.36 3.47 8.80
N LYS A 183 -2.30 3.21 9.56
CA LYS A 183 -1.58 1.94 9.54
C LYS A 183 -2.49 0.78 9.95
N GLY A 184 -2.56 -0.25 9.11
CA GLY A 184 -3.41 -1.42 9.32
C GLY A 184 -4.91 -1.17 9.14
N GLY A 185 -5.31 0.07 8.81
CA GLY A 185 -6.67 0.44 8.44
C GLY A 185 -7.73 0.09 9.49
N ILE A 186 -8.96 -0.09 9.03
CA ILE A 186 -10.09 -0.46 9.90
C ILE A 186 -9.91 -1.86 10.52
N GLN A 187 -9.26 -2.80 9.83
CA GLN A 187 -9.04 -4.14 10.37
C GLN A 187 -8.17 -4.12 11.63
N GLN A 188 -7.17 -3.25 11.67
CA GLN A 188 -6.35 -3.06 12.88
C GLN A 188 -7.17 -2.47 14.02
N LEU A 189 -8.04 -1.49 13.74
CA LEU A 189 -8.92 -0.90 14.74
C LEU A 189 -9.88 -1.94 15.34
N ILE A 190 -10.43 -2.83 14.51
CA ILE A 190 -11.30 -3.92 14.97
C ILE A 190 -10.53 -4.88 15.90
N LYS A 191 -9.30 -5.28 15.53
CA LYS A 191 -8.44 -6.13 16.39
C LYS A 191 -8.11 -5.48 17.73
N GLU A 192 -7.99 -4.16 17.76
CA GLU A 192 -7.69 -3.37 18.96
C GLU A 192 -8.96 -2.93 19.73
N ASN A 193 -10.15 -3.42 19.31
CA ASN A 193 -11.45 -3.08 19.92
C ASN A 193 -11.73 -1.55 19.94
N TYR A 194 -11.23 -0.81 18.93
CA TYR A 194 -11.55 0.60 18.78
C TYR A 194 -13.05 0.78 18.49
N LYS A 195 -13.69 1.74 19.18
CA LYS A 195 -15.13 1.99 19.03
C LYS A 195 -15.43 2.65 17.69
N LEU A 196 -15.92 1.86 16.74
CA LEU A 196 -16.43 2.32 15.47
C LEU A 196 -17.92 2.69 15.57
N GLU A 197 -18.35 3.67 14.80
CA GLU A 197 -19.76 4.06 14.63
C GLU A 197 -20.39 3.15 13.56
N LYS A 198 -21.48 2.49 13.91
CA LYS A 198 -22.27 1.70 12.96
C LYS A 198 -23.14 2.63 12.11
N LYS A 199 -23.30 2.29 10.85
CA LYS A 199 -24.16 2.97 9.87
C LYS A 199 -25.44 2.17 9.66
#